data_0184d61d09690c71065633ccc69a8229
#
_entry.id   0184d61d09690c71065633ccc69a8229
#
_cell.length_a   1.000
_cell.length_b   1.000
_cell.length_c   1.000
_cell.angle_alpha   90.00
_cell.angle_beta   90.00
_cell.angle_gamma   90.00
#
_symmetry.space_group_name_H-M   'P 1'
#
loop_
_entity.id
_entity.type
_entity.pdbx_description
1 polymer ?
#
loop_
_entity_poly.entity_id
_entity_poly.type
_entity_poly.pdbx_seq_one_letter_code
_entity_poly.pdbx_strand_id
1 'polypeptide(L)'
;EKVSFKGFKVSLTQRAWIDYLLNRTGQEKKTRHIAIIGCGALGSKIAEILAQTGVNKFSFIDQELLKTDNIYRHSLGLQYVNTYKSTSLANKFLIERPGLTIFPFVSHGESWIKSKITEDIDTIIIAIGHTPTEISLVKTIYEISANIQVIIGWLEPYDLGGHFISFNNKHVGCLNCLYFDEKSNKSLTPMYKYVQSGQLRAK
;
A
#
# COMPACT_ATOMS: atom_id res chain seq x y z
N GLU A 1 -26.48 8.64 62.56
CA GLU A 1 -26.71 7.92 61.29
C GLU A 1 -25.46 7.94 60.46
N LYS A 2 -24.79 6.78 60.28
CA LYS A 2 -23.66 6.64 59.34
C LYS A 2 -24.23 6.54 57.94
N VAL A 3 -24.08 7.58 57.13
CA VAL A 3 -24.36 7.51 55.70
C VAL A 3 -23.28 6.67 55.03
N SER A 4 -23.62 5.45 54.62
CA SER A 4 -22.74 4.59 53.87
C SER A 4 -22.79 5.01 52.41
N PHE A 5 -21.74 5.63 51.88
CA PHE A 5 -21.60 5.88 50.46
C PHE A 5 -21.30 4.55 49.75
N LYS A 6 -22.25 4.03 48.97
CA LYS A 6 -21.97 2.97 48.02
C LYS A 6 -20.92 3.49 47.03
N GLY A 7 -19.79 2.78 46.93
CA GLY A 7 -18.73 3.14 45.99
C GLY A 7 -19.25 3.16 44.57
N PHE A 8 -19.09 4.29 43.88
CA PHE A 8 -19.40 4.39 42.46
C PHE A 8 -18.26 3.78 41.64
N LYS A 9 -18.61 2.87 40.72
CA LYS A 9 -17.65 2.37 39.76
C LYS A 9 -17.53 3.38 38.63
N VAL A 10 -16.40 4.10 38.59
CA VAL A 10 -16.09 5.03 37.50
C VAL A 10 -15.70 4.22 36.27
N SER A 11 -16.42 4.42 35.16
CA SER A 11 -16.09 3.86 33.87
C SER A 11 -15.59 4.98 32.97
N LEU A 12 -14.37 4.86 32.47
CA LEU A 12 -13.83 5.77 31.48
C LEU A 12 -14.26 5.30 30.09
N THR A 13 -15.13 6.06 29.43
CA THR A 13 -15.58 5.78 28.06
C THR A 13 -14.91 6.76 27.10
N GLN A 14 -14.20 6.23 26.11
CA GLN A 14 -13.62 7.03 25.04
C GLN A 14 -14.36 6.79 23.72
N ARG A 15 -14.54 7.84 22.94
CA ARG A 15 -15.15 7.75 21.61
C ARG A 15 -14.08 7.31 20.61
N ALA A 16 -14.30 6.17 19.95
CA ALA A 16 -13.38 5.58 18.96
C ALA A 16 -13.96 5.53 17.54
N TRP A 17 -14.93 6.41 17.20
CA TRP A 17 -15.49 6.46 15.86
C TRP A 17 -14.54 7.18 14.91
N ILE A 18 -14.37 6.64 13.72
CA ILE A 18 -13.43 7.16 12.73
C ILE A 18 -13.66 8.66 12.44
N ASP A 19 -14.91 9.08 12.23
CA ASP A 19 -15.22 10.49 11.92
C ASP A 19 -14.86 11.42 13.09
N TYR A 20 -15.13 10.98 14.32
CA TYR A 20 -14.77 11.76 15.51
C TYR A 20 -13.25 11.89 15.68
N LEU A 21 -12.51 10.80 15.48
CA LEU A 21 -11.05 10.79 15.64
C LEU A 21 -10.36 11.62 14.56
N LEU A 22 -10.82 11.51 13.30
CA LEU A 22 -10.28 12.28 12.19
C LEU A 22 -10.58 13.79 12.32
N ASN A 23 -11.81 14.17 12.70
CA ASN A 23 -12.19 15.57 12.85
C ASN A 23 -11.37 16.30 13.92
N ARG A 24 -10.89 15.60 14.95
CA ARG A 24 -10.00 16.20 15.97
C ARG A 24 -8.67 16.69 15.40
N THR A 25 -8.23 16.10 14.29
CA THR A 25 -6.97 16.48 13.61
C THR A 25 -7.23 17.30 12.34
N GLY A 26 -8.48 17.76 12.13
CA GLY A 26 -8.88 18.49 10.92
C GLY A 26 -8.95 17.61 9.67
N GLN A 27 -9.04 16.30 9.85
CA GLN A 27 -9.16 15.33 8.76
C GLN A 27 -10.61 14.89 8.59
N GLU A 28 -10.94 14.48 7.37
CA GLU A 28 -12.25 13.90 7.04
C GLU A 28 -12.07 12.48 6.51
N LYS A 29 -13.10 11.65 6.74
CA LYS A 29 -13.15 10.31 6.15
C LYS A 29 -13.22 10.41 4.62
N LYS A 30 -12.31 9.75 3.94
CA LYS A 30 -12.25 9.69 2.48
C LYS A 30 -12.86 8.39 1.98
N THR A 31 -13.95 8.50 1.23
CA THR A 31 -14.67 7.34 0.65
C THR A 31 -13.95 6.76 -0.57
N ARG A 32 -12.64 6.66 -0.54
CA ARG A 32 -11.84 6.08 -1.62
C ARG A 32 -11.47 4.65 -1.30
N HIS A 33 -11.58 3.78 -2.29
CA HIS A 33 -11.11 2.40 -2.22
C HIS A 33 -9.74 2.28 -2.88
N ILE A 34 -8.73 1.98 -2.09
CA ILE A 34 -7.35 1.85 -2.55
C ILE A 34 -6.92 0.39 -2.47
N ALA A 35 -6.50 -0.16 -3.61
CA ALA A 35 -5.88 -1.48 -3.67
C ALA A 35 -4.36 -1.33 -3.62
N ILE A 36 -3.69 -2.13 -2.79
CA ILE A 36 -2.23 -2.16 -2.66
C ILE A 36 -1.73 -3.55 -3.04
N ILE A 37 -1.01 -3.61 -4.15
CA ILE A 37 -0.36 -4.83 -4.65
C ILE A 37 1.10 -4.80 -4.21
N GLY A 38 1.46 -5.76 -3.35
CA GLY A 38 2.74 -5.79 -2.66
C GLY A 38 2.65 -5.12 -1.28
N CYS A 39 2.37 -5.92 -0.24
CA CYS A 39 2.31 -5.49 1.16
C CYS A 39 3.68 -5.62 1.85
N GLY A 40 4.77 -5.37 1.14
CA GLY A 40 6.13 -5.39 1.66
C GLY A 40 6.49 -4.14 2.47
N ALA A 41 7.78 -3.81 2.54
CA ALA A 41 8.30 -2.67 3.29
C ALA A 41 7.62 -1.36 2.89
N LEU A 42 7.58 -1.06 1.59
CA LEU A 42 6.98 0.17 1.05
C LEU A 42 5.45 0.13 1.14
N GLY A 43 4.81 -0.93 0.62
CA GLY A 43 3.34 -1.02 0.57
C GLY A 43 2.68 -1.00 1.94
N SER A 44 3.27 -1.65 2.95
CA SER A 44 2.75 -1.62 4.32
C SER A 44 2.84 -0.22 4.95
N LYS A 45 3.88 0.55 4.66
CA LYS A 45 4.03 1.93 5.14
C LYS A 45 3.10 2.90 4.42
N ILE A 46 2.92 2.74 3.11
CA ILE A 46 1.95 3.52 2.33
C ILE A 46 0.54 3.29 2.90
N ALA A 47 0.14 2.03 3.14
CA ALA A 47 -1.14 1.71 3.74
C ALA A 47 -1.34 2.42 5.08
N GLU A 48 -0.32 2.41 5.94
CA GLU A 48 -0.36 3.05 7.25
C GLU A 48 -0.55 4.56 7.17
N ILE A 49 0.19 5.24 6.30
CA ILE A 49 0.08 6.69 6.09
C ILE A 49 -1.29 7.04 5.50
N LEU A 50 -1.77 6.31 4.50
CA LEU A 50 -3.07 6.55 3.89
C LEU A 50 -4.22 6.38 4.89
N ALA A 51 -4.17 5.36 5.74
CA ALA A 51 -5.16 5.19 6.80
C ALA A 51 -5.14 6.37 7.81
N GLN A 52 -3.96 6.91 8.11
CA GLN A 52 -3.83 8.10 8.96
C GLN A 52 -4.41 9.37 8.32
N THR A 53 -4.42 9.45 6.98
CA THR A 53 -5.01 10.59 6.25
C THR A 53 -6.53 10.46 5.99
N GLY A 54 -7.18 9.45 6.57
CA GLY A 54 -8.63 9.28 6.50
C GLY A 54 -9.12 8.33 5.40
N VAL A 55 -8.24 7.73 4.61
CA VAL A 55 -8.63 6.63 3.72
C VAL A 55 -9.07 5.44 4.57
N ASN A 56 -10.27 4.92 4.32
CA ASN A 56 -10.86 3.90 5.18
C ASN A 56 -11.21 2.59 4.49
N LYS A 57 -11.04 2.48 3.16
CA LYS A 57 -11.34 1.26 2.42
C LYS A 57 -10.11 0.81 1.64
N PHE A 58 -9.67 -0.42 1.89
CA PHE A 58 -8.46 -1.00 1.30
C PHE A 58 -8.68 -2.41 0.78
N SER A 59 -7.95 -2.76 -0.29
CA SER A 59 -7.64 -4.14 -0.67
C SER A 59 -6.14 -4.36 -0.54
N PHE A 60 -5.71 -5.36 0.23
CA PHE A 60 -4.31 -5.73 0.39
C PHE A 60 -4.02 -7.03 -0.35
N ILE A 61 -3.13 -6.97 -1.33
CA ILE A 61 -2.81 -8.10 -2.22
C ILE A 61 -1.34 -8.45 -2.07
N ASP A 62 -1.07 -9.61 -1.48
CA ASP A 62 0.27 -10.17 -1.32
C ASP A 62 0.16 -11.66 -0.98
N GLN A 63 0.94 -12.50 -1.64
CA GLN A 63 0.96 -13.94 -1.42
C GLN A 63 2.06 -14.39 -0.47
N GLU A 64 2.99 -13.50 -0.11
CA GLU A 64 4.17 -13.87 0.65
C GLU A 64 3.89 -13.96 2.15
N LEU A 65 4.62 -14.87 2.80
CA LEU A 65 4.75 -14.88 4.25
C LEU A 65 5.72 -13.81 4.72
N LEU A 66 5.46 -13.25 5.89
CA LEU A 66 6.42 -12.37 6.56
C LEU A 66 7.61 -13.19 7.05
N LYS A 67 8.82 -12.76 6.68
CA LYS A 67 10.09 -13.35 7.14
C LYS A 67 10.75 -12.47 8.20
N THR A 68 11.63 -13.05 9.00
CA THR A 68 12.41 -12.31 10.01
C THR A 68 13.20 -11.15 9.41
N ASP A 69 13.75 -11.30 8.20
CA ASP A 69 14.51 -10.26 7.51
C ASP A 69 13.68 -9.02 7.13
N ASN A 70 12.36 -9.11 7.23
CA ASN A 70 11.46 -8.02 6.88
C ASN A 70 11.12 -7.11 8.06
N ILE A 71 11.21 -7.57 9.31
CA ILE A 71 10.57 -6.95 10.46
C ILE A 71 11.00 -5.50 10.74
N TYR A 72 12.27 -5.15 10.53
CA TYR A 72 12.75 -3.79 10.79
C TYR A 72 12.27 -2.76 9.77
N ARG A 73 11.91 -3.17 8.55
CA ARG A 73 11.43 -2.29 7.50
C ARG A 73 9.93 -2.41 7.22
N HIS A 74 9.26 -3.39 7.86
CA HIS A 74 7.83 -3.65 7.66
C HIS A 74 6.98 -3.04 8.77
N SER A 75 5.69 -2.77 8.49
CA SER A 75 4.74 -2.33 9.53
C SER A 75 4.33 -3.46 10.49
N LEU A 76 4.58 -4.71 10.12
CA LEU A 76 4.38 -5.88 10.98
C LEU A 76 5.65 -6.20 11.77
N GLY A 77 5.48 -6.60 13.03
CA GLY A 77 6.57 -7.00 13.91
C GLY A 77 6.76 -8.52 13.98
N LEU A 78 7.65 -8.96 14.89
CA LEU A 78 8.09 -10.34 15.06
C LEU A 78 6.93 -11.35 15.27
N GLN A 79 5.86 -10.94 15.94
CA GLN A 79 4.68 -11.79 16.22
C GLN A 79 3.93 -12.25 14.96
N TYR A 80 4.20 -11.64 13.80
CA TYR A 80 3.57 -11.99 12.53
C TYR A 80 4.48 -12.82 11.60
N VAL A 81 5.68 -13.18 12.04
CA VAL A 81 6.58 -14.03 11.24
C VAL A 81 5.92 -15.37 10.93
N ASN A 82 6.11 -15.85 9.69
CA ASN A 82 5.46 -17.03 9.11
C ASN A 82 3.94 -16.91 8.90
N THR A 83 3.39 -15.71 8.92
CA THR A 83 2.00 -15.45 8.51
C THR A 83 1.95 -14.66 7.21
N TYR A 84 0.83 -14.74 6.47
CA TYR A 84 0.68 -14.00 5.21
C TYR A 84 0.64 -12.49 5.44
N LYS A 85 1.46 -11.75 4.69
CA LYS A 85 1.60 -10.29 4.84
C LYS A 85 0.27 -9.56 4.69
N SER A 86 -0.50 -9.88 3.63
CA SER A 86 -1.79 -9.22 3.35
C SER A 86 -2.80 -9.42 4.48
N THR A 87 -2.97 -10.65 4.96
CA THR A 87 -3.93 -10.97 6.02
C THR A 87 -3.51 -10.37 7.36
N SER A 88 -2.22 -10.49 7.70
CA SER A 88 -1.70 -9.97 8.97
C SER A 88 -1.73 -8.45 9.05
N LEU A 89 -1.45 -7.77 7.92
CA LEU A 89 -1.55 -6.33 7.84
C LEU A 89 -3.00 -5.86 8.01
N ALA A 90 -3.96 -6.56 7.38
CA ALA A 90 -5.38 -6.28 7.55
C ALA A 90 -5.81 -6.45 9.00
N ASN A 91 -5.45 -7.56 9.64
CA ASN A 91 -5.80 -7.82 11.03
C ASN A 91 -5.22 -6.78 11.99
N LYS A 92 -3.94 -6.42 11.82
CA LYS A 92 -3.31 -5.34 12.60
C LYS A 92 -4.09 -4.04 12.47
N PHE A 93 -4.41 -3.63 11.26
CA PHE A 93 -5.09 -2.35 11.01
C PHE A 93 -6.52 -2.33 11.56
N LEU A 94 -7.27 -3.42 11.43
CA LEU A 94 -8.63 -3.54 11.98
C LEU A 94 -8.64 -3.47 13.52
N ILE A 95 -7.60 -3.98 14.17
CA ILE A 95 -7.45 -3.89 15.64
C ILE A 95 -7.06 -2.48 16.08
N GLU A 96 -6.11 -1.86 15.38
CA GLU A 96 -5.53 -0.57 15.79
C GLU A 96 -6.36 0.64 15.38
N ARG A 97 -7.16 0.52 14.29
CA ARG A 97 -7.88 1.66 13.68
C ARG A 97 -9.34 1.30 13.41
N PRO A 98 -10.24 1.65 14.32
CA PRO A 98 -11.66 1.35 14.15
C PRO A 98 -12.25 2.09 12.94
N GLY A 99 -13.17 1.43 12.25
CA GLY A 99 -13.88 2.00 11.10
C GLY A 99 -13.20 1.82 9.75
N LEU A 100 -12.11 1.07 9.68
CA LEU A 100 -11.54 0.61 8.41
C LEU A 100 -12.32 -0.57 7.83
N THR A 101 -12.39 -0.61 6.51
CA THR A 101 -12.90 -1.75 5.72
C THR A 101 -11.74 -2.29 4.90
N ILE A 102 -11.31 -3.52 5.16
CA ILE A 102 -10.12 -4.08 4.53
C ILE A 102 -10.41 -5.47 3.98
N PHE A 103 -10.03 -5.69 2.73
CA PHE A 103 -10.14 -6.96 2.01
C PHE A 103 -8.73 -7.51 1.76
N PRO A 104 -8.27 -8.50 2.54
CA PRO A 104 -6.98 -9.15 2.30
C PRO A 104 -7.11 -10.26 1.25
N PHE A 105 -6.13 -10.32 0.34
CA PHE A 105 -6.02 -11.33 -0.70
C PHE A 105 -4.63 -11.97 -0.67
N VAL A 106 -4.58 -13.26 -0.37
CA VAL A 106 -3.36 -14.07 -0.50
C VAL A 106 -3.27 -14.55 -1.95
N SER A 107 -2.75 -13.71 -2.82
CA SER A 107 -2.78 -13.93 -4.26
C SER A 107 -1.66 -13.15 -4.96
N HIS A 108 -1.26 -13.62 -6.12
CA HIS A 108 -0.49 -12.83 -7.07
C HIS A 108 -1.31 -11.64 -7.57
N GLY A 109 -0.66 -10.50 -7.79
CA GLY A 109 -1.31 -9.29 -8.29
C GLY A 109 -2.04 -9.51 -9.61
N GLU A 110 -1.44 -10.23 -10.56
CA GLU A 110 -2.04 -10.52 -11.85
C GLU A 110 -3.33 -11.35 -11.76
N SER A 111 -3.32 -12.41 -10.94
CA SER A 111 -4.50 -13.24 -10.71
C SER A 111 -5.63 -12.45 -10.06
N TRP A 112 -5.27 -11.57 -9.10
CA TRP A 112 -6.22 -10.70 -8.44
C TRP A 112 -6.84 -9.68 -9.41
N ILE A 113 -6.04 -9.02 -10.24
CA ILE A 113 -6.51 -8.07 -11.26
C ILE A 113 -7.53 -8.73 -12.17
N LYS A 114 -7.23 -9.92 -12.70
CA LYS A 114 -8.10 -10.64 -13.63
C LYS A 114 -9.42 -11.11 -13.02
N SER A 115 -9.47 -11.35 -11.71
CA SER A 115 -10.61 -11.99 -11.06
C SER A 115 -11.38 -11.11 -10.08
N LYS A 116 -10.76 -10.04 -9.55
CA LYS A 116 -11.28 -9.29 -8.41
C LYS A 116 -11.26 -7.77 -8.58
N ILE A 117 -10.69 -7.25 -9.67
CA ILE A 117 -10.77 -5.82 -9.93
C ILE A 117 -12.23 -5.42 -10.13
N THR A 118 -12.70 -4.44 -9.41
CA THR A 118 -14.09 -3.98 -9.39
C THR A 118 -14.15 -2.49 -9.72
N GLU A 119 -15.32 -2.02 -10.18
CA GLU A 119 -15.53 -0.62 -10.54
C GLU A 119 -15.43 0.33 -9.35
N ASP A 120 -15.51 -0.18 -8.12
CA ASP A 120 -15.41 0.63 -6.90
C ASP A 120 -13.98 0.90 -6.44
N ILE A 121 -12.96 0.43 -7.17
CA ILE A 121 -11.56 0.71 -6.88
C ILE A 121 -11.15 2.01 -7.59
N ASP A 122 -10.79 3.01 -6.80
CA ASP A 122 -10.36 4.32 -7.33
C ASP A 122 -8.90 4.33 -7.74
N THR A 123 -8.06 3.66 -6.97
CA THR A 123 -6.60 3.72 -7.14
C THR A 123 -5.98 2.37 -6.84
N ILE A 124 -5.05 1.96 -7.70
CA ILE A 124 -4.18 0.81 -7.47
C ILE A 124 -2.76 1.31 -7.23
N ILE A 125 -2.19 0.92 -6.10
CA ILE A 125 -0.79 1.17 -5.76
C ILE A 125 -0.01 -0.12 -5.91
N ILE A 126 1.03 -0.10 -6.73
CA ILE A 126 1.92 -1.24 -6.96
C ILE A 126 3.25 -0.94 -6.26
N ALA A 127 3.62 -1.77 -5.30
CA ALA A 127 4.80 -1.61 -4.46
C ALA A 127 5.58 -2.93 -4.32
N ILE A 128 5.81 -3.60 -5.45
CA ILE A 128 6.46 -4.92 -5.51
C ILE A 128 7.99 -4.77 -5.57
N GLY A 129 8.50 -3.76 -6.28
CA GLY A 129 9.92 -3.55 -6.51
C GLY A 129 10.51 -4.50 -7.56
N HIS A 130 9.70 -5.02 -8.49
CA HIS A 130 10.14 -5.87 -9.60
C HIS A 130 9.57 -5.36 -10.92
N THR A 131 10.34 -4.52 -11.60
CA THR A 131 9.93 -3.77 -12.79
C THR A 131 9.23 -4.61 -13.88
N PRO A 132 9.72 -5.80 -14.29
CA PRO A 132 9.01 -6.60 -15.30
C PRO A 132 7.59 -6.97 -14.88
N THR A 133 7.39 -7.36 -13.62
CA THR A 133 6.06 -7.67 -13.08
C THR A 133 5.19 -6.41 -13.05
N GLU A 134 5.71 -5.28 -12.63
CA GLU A 134 4.99 -4.01 -12.55
C GLU A 134 4.50 -3.54 -13.93
N ILE A 135 5.34 -3.65 -14.97
CA ILE A 135 4.96 -3.37 -16.36
C ILE A 135 3.82 -4.27 -16.81
N SER A 136 3.91 -5.59 -16.54
CA SER A 136 2.87 -6.55 -16.88
C SER A 136 1.55 -6.25 -16.18
N LEU A 137 1.59 -5.91 -14.88
CA LEU A 137 0.39 -5.57 -14.11
C LEU A 137 -0.31 -4.32 -14.65
N VAL A 138 0.46 -3.28 -14.97
CA VAL A 138 -0.09 -2.04 -15.55
C VAL A 138 -0.80 -2.32 -16.86
N LYS A 139 -0.18 -3.09 -17.74
CA LYS A 139 -0.80 -3.49 -19.01
C LYS A 139 -2.12 -4.21 -18.76
N THR A 140 -2.13 -5.21 -17.90
CA THR A 140 -3.34 -5.97 -17.55
C THR A 140 -4.43 -5.09 -16.93
N ILE A 141 -4.07 -4.14 -16.06
CA ILE A 141 -5.04 -3.20 -15.47
C ILE A 141 -5.74 -2.39 -16.57
N TYR A 142 -4.99 -1.86 -17.52
CA TYR A 142 -5.58 -1.01 -18.57
C TYR A 142 -6.35 -1.79 -19.64
N GLU A 143 -6.06 -3.06 -19.81
CA GLU A 143 -6.88 -3.94 -20.63
C GLU A 143 -8.28 -4.17 -20.03
N ILE A 144 -8.39 -4.15 -18.70
CA ILE A 144 -9.64 -4.43 -17.97
C ILE A 144 -10.39 -3.14 -17.60
N SER A 145 -9.68 -2.10 -17.17
CA SER A 145 -10.29 -0.85 -16.68
C SER A 145 -9.51 0.38 -17.09
N ALA A 146 -10.11 1.18 -17.97
CA ALA A 146 -9.51 2.38 -18.54
C ALA A 146 -9.44 3.59 -17.55
N ASN A 147 -10.18 3.56 -16.45
CA ASN A 147 -10.37 4.75 -15.60
C ASN A 147 -9.69 4.67 -14.24
N ILE A 148 -8.95 3.60 -13.93
CA ILE A 148 -8.28 3.43 -12.66
C ILE A 148 -6.98 4.26 -12.64
N GLN A 149 -6.78 4.99 -11.56
CA GLN A 149 -5.49 5.63 -11.25
C GLN A 149 -4.50 4.55 -10.80
N VAL A 150 -3.35 4.47 -11.45
CA VAL A 150 -2.26 3.58 -11.04
C VAL A 150 -1.09 4.39 -10.51
N ILE A 151 -0.56 3.98 -9.37
CA ILE A 151 0.64 4.55 -8.77
C ILE A 151 1.63 3.41 -8.56
N ILE A 152 2.85 3.57 -9.06
CA ILE A 152 3.93 2.63 -8.81
C ILE A 152 4.97 3.30 -7.93
N GLY A 153 5.43 2.59 -6.92
CA GLY A 153 6.47 3.08 -6.02
C GLY A 153 7.57 2.05 -5.80
N TRP A 154 8.81 2.52 -5.76
CA TRP A 154 9.96 1.70 -5.38
C TRP A 154 10.99 2.53 -4.63
N LEU A 155 11.84 1.83 -3.88
CA LEU A 155 12.93 2.41 -3.12
C LEU A 155 14.26 2.00 -3.73
N GLU A 156 15.19 2.93 -3.80
CA GLU A 156 16.57 2.64 -4.18
C GLU A 156 17.32 1.97 -3.02
N PRO A 157 18.28 1.08 -3.32
CA PRO A 157 19.15 0.52 -2.30
C PRO A 157 19.87 1.59 -1.48
N TYR A 158 20.22 1.26 -0.23
CA TYR A 158 21.00 2.12 0.67
C TYR A 158 20.34 3.46 1.00
N ASP A 159 19.01 3.50 0.98
CA ASP A 159 18.22 4.72 1.30
C ASP A 159 18.55 5.94 0.43
N LEU A 160 19.04 5.72 -0.79
CA LEU A 160 19.44 6.79 -1.72
C LEU A 160 18.24 7.57 -2.26
N GLY A 161 17.05 6.99 -2.25
CA GLY A 161 15.85 7.66 -2.71
C GLY A 161 14.66 6.75 -2.87
N GLY A 162 13.53 7.37 -3.14
CA GLY A 162 12.28 6.69 -3.48
C GLY A 162 11.64 7.36 -4.69
N HIS A 163 10.97 6.57 -5.50
CA HIS A 163 10.33 7.02 -6.72
C HIS A 163 8.86 6.65 -6.70
N PHE A 164 8.04 7.57 -7.22
CA PHE A 164 6.63 7.33 -7.45
C PHE A 164 6.26 7.83 -8.84
N ILE A 165 5.59 6.99 -9.60
CA ILE A 165 5.02 7.36 -10.89
C ILE A 165 3.51 7.15 -10.80
N SER A 166 2.78 8.19 -11.19
CA SER A 166 1.32 8.19 -11.20
C SER A 166 0.82 8.39 -12.62
N PHE A 167 -0.03 7.52 -13.10
CA PHE A 167 -0.60 7.59 -14.44
C PHE A 167 -2.00 6.97 -14.49
N ASN A 168 -2.73 7.34 -15.53
CA ASN A 168 -4.01 6.75 -15.89
C ASN A 168 -4.10 6.61 -17.41
N ASN A 169 -5.06 5.86 -17.90
CA ASN A 169 -5.20 5.57 -19.33
C ASN A 169 -5.55 6.80 -20.22
N LYS A 170 -5.75 7.97 -19.62
CA LYS A 170 -6.03 9.23 -20.33
C LYS A 170 -4.75 9.98 -20.73
N HIS A 171 -3.61 9.60 -20.16
CA HIS A 171 -2.33 10.27 -20.41
C HIS A 171 -1.43 9.40 -21.29
N VAL A 172 -0.70 10.08 -22.17
CA VAL A 172 0.32 9.44 -23.01
C VAL A 172 1.54 9.14 -22.14
N GLY A 173 1.90 7.87 -22.03
CA GLY A 173 3.06 7.39 -21.29
C GLY A 173 2.69 6.33 -20.26
N CYS A 174 3.58 5.39 -20.07
CA CYS A 174 3.43 4.29 -19.11
C CYS A 174 4.78 3.97 -18.47
N LEU A 175 4.83 3.04 -17.52
CA LEU A 175 6.06 2.61 -16.90
C LEU A 175 7.12 2.14 -17.94
N ASN A 176 6.68 1.47 -19.01
CA ASN A 176 7.58 1.03 -20.07
C ASN A 176 8.28 2.20 -20.77
N CYS A 177 7.60 3.34 -20.94
CA CYS A 177 8.19 4.53 -21.55
C CYS A 177 9.35 5.12 -20.74
N LEU A 178 9.48 4.78 -19.46
CA LEU A 178 10.63 5.19 -18.65
C LEU A 178 11.89 4.39 -19.00
N TYR A 179 11.71 3.15 -19.48
CA TYR A 179 12.82 2.23 -19.73
C TYR A 179 13.08 1.99 -21.21
N PHE A 180 12.16 2.37 -22.09
CA PHE A 180 12.26 2.10 -23.50
C PHE A 180 11.68 3.24 -24.34
N ASP A 181 12.46 3.74 -25.28
CA ASP A 181 12.04 4.72 -26.28
C ASP A 181 11.61 3.99 -27.56
N GLU A 182 10.32 3.89 -27.80
CA GLU A 182 9.76 3.24 -29.00
C GLU A 182 10.19 3.92 -30.31
N LYS A 183 10.38 5.25 -30.31
CA LYS A 183 10.76 5.99 -31.52
C LYS A 183 12.18 5.70 -31.97
N SER A 184 13.10 5.56 -31.02
CA SER A 184 14.50 5.26 -31.33
C SER A 184 14.82 3.76 -31.26
N ASN A 185 13.88 2.94 -30.83
CA ASN A 185 14.03 1.50 -30.56
C ASN A 185 15.25 1.22 -29.64
N LYS A 186 15.45 2.08 -28.63
CA LYS A 186 16.56 1.97 -27.69
C LYS A 186 16.04 1.77 -26.28
N SER A 187 16.73 0.92 -25.55
CA SER A 187 16.57 0.84 -24.10
C SER A 187 17.09 2.13 -23.47
N LEU A 188 16.24 2.78 -22.69
CA LEU A 188 16.63 3.93 -21.90
C LEU A 188 17.24 3.43 -20.60
N THR A 189 18.46 3.84 -20.33
CA THR A 189 18.99 3.69 -18.97
C THR A 189 18.23 4.67 -18.10
N PRO A 190 17.54 4.22 -17.04
CA PRO A 190 16.87 5.15 -16.14
C PRO A 190 17.86 6.20 -15.68
N MET A 191 17.50 7.47 -15.80
CA MET A 191 18.37 8.59 -15.43
C MET A 191 18.53 8.75 -13.92
N TYR A 192 18.68 7.66 -13.21
CA TYR A 192 19.06 7.68 -11.79
C TYR A 192 20.57 7.89 -11.74
N LYS A 193 21.00 9.12 -11.56
CA LYS A 193 22.42 9.46 -11.38
C LYS A 193 23.13 8.57 -10.36
N TYR A 194 22.39 8.00 -9.43
CA TYR A 194 22.88 7.15 -8.35
C TYR A 194 23.22 5.73 -8.80
N VAL A 195 22.50 5.18 -9.78
CA VAL A 195 22.73 3.82 -10.30
C VAL A 195 23.78 3.79 -11.39
N GLN A 196 23.96 4.92 -12.11
CA GLN A 196 24.93 5.01 -13.22
C GLN A 196 26.39 4.97 -12.78
N SER A 197 26.68 5.23 -11.52
CA SER A 197 28.08 5.34 -11.06
C SER A 197 28.82 4.00 -10.92
N GLY A 198 28.15 2.86 -11.09
CA GLY A 198 28.76 1.54 -10.88
C GLY A 198 29.26 1.28 -9.45
N GLN A 199 29.05 2.24 -8.54
CA GLN A 199 29.50 2.19 -7.16
C GLN A 199 28.61 1.31 -6.26
N LEU A 200 27.42 0.96 -6.73
CA LEU A 200 26.46 0.12 -6.02
C LEU A 200 26.53 -1.34 -6.45
N ARG A 201 27.74 -1.89 -6.62
CA ARG A 201 27.87 -3.34 -6.59
C ARG A 201 27.72 -3.78 -5.14
N ALA A 202 26.63 -4.48 -4.85
CA ALA A 202 26.51 -5.20 -3.59
C ALA A 202 27.76 -6.07 -3.39
N LYS A 203 28.46 -5.86 -2.30
CA LYS A 203 29.47 -6.79 -1.81
C LYS A 203 28.76 -7.98 -1.20
#